data_54227ead469163b9adc1cd924c31bdb6
#
_entry.id   54227ead469163b9adc1cd924c31bdb6
#
_cell.length_a   1.000
_cell.length_b   1.000
_cell.length_c   1.000
_cell.angle_alpha   90.00
_cell.angle_beta   90.00
_cell.angle_gamma   90.00
#
_symmetry.space_group_name_H-M   'P 1'
#
loop_
_entity.id
_entity.type
_entity.pdbx_description
1 polymer ?
#
loop_
_entity_poly.entity_id
_entity_poly.type
_entity_poly.pdbx_seq_one_letter_code
_entity_poly.pdbx_strand_id
1 'polypeptide(L)'
;GKSNKLILSAAALDTLAIIAYKQPIGKYDVEAIRGVDSSGVVKTLLSRNLIMIKGRGEGPGRPLLYSTTKLFLEKFGINRLTDMPKLKEVEELIQSDPTLGEQIAVFDNDNQNNSSSEEE
;
A
#
# COMPACT_ATOMS: atom_id res chain seq x y z
N GLY A 1 8.41 24.54 -0.07
CA GLY A 1 7.80 24.25 -0.02
C GLY A 1 6.72 23.46 0.37
N LYS A 2 6.25 22.98 -0.25
CA LYS A 2 5.33 22.38 -0.10
C LYS A 2 5.54 21.14 0.17
N SER A 3 5.42 20.66 0.97
CA SER A 3 5.71 19.50 1.18
C SER A 3 4.75 18.69 1.02
N ASN A 4 4.82 17.61 0.91
CA ASN A 4 3.89 16.76 0.61
C ASN A 4 3.93 15.66 1.53
N LYS A 5 3.14 15.65 2.49
CA LYS A 5 3.03 14.59 3.37
C LYS A 5 2.21 13.52 2.75
N LEU A 6 2.60 12.30 2.80
CA LEU A 6 1.85 11.18 2.29
C LEU A 6 1.07 10.58 3.44
N ILE A 7 -0.23 10.65 3.38
CA ILE A 7 -1.08 10.10 4.43
C ILE A 7 -1.96 9.03 3.81
N LEU A 8 -1.91 7.84 4.39
CA LEU A 8 -2.72 6.72 3.93
C LEU A 8 -3.61 6.25 5.05
N SER A 9 -4.79 5.77 4.71
CA SER A 9 -5.66 5.16 5.70
C SER A 9 -5.07 3.84 6.14
N ALA A 10 -5.57 3.30 7.23
CA ALA A 10 -5.13 1.98 7.67
C ALA A 10 -5.41 0.95 6.59
N ALA A 11 -6.55 1.07 5.92
CA ALA A 11 -6.90 0.14 4.85
C ALA A 11 -5.90 0.22 3.70
N ALA A 12 -5.49 1.44 3.35
CA ALA A 12 -4.54 1.61 2.26
C ALA A 12 -3.16 1.09 2.66
N LEU A 13 -2.74 1.31 3.88
CA LEU A 13 -1.47 0.83 4.33
C LEU A 13 -1.45 -0.70 4.37
N ASP A 14 -2.52 -1.31 4.84
CA ASP A 14 -2.62 -2.76 4.89
C ASP A 14 -2.56 -3.34 3.48
N THR A 15 -3.28 -2.75 2.55
CA THR A 15 -3.31 -3.22 1.18
C THR A 15 -1.94 -3.05 0.52
N LEU A 16 -1.29 -1.92 0.76
CA LEU A 16 0.02 -1.67 0.20
C LEU A 16 1.03 -2.69 0.73
N ALA A 17 0.95 -3.03 2.01
CA ALA A 17 1.84 -4.01 2.59
C ALA A 17 1.64 -5.38 1.96
N ILE A 18 0.39 -5.76 1.73
CA ILE A 18 0.11 -7.05 1.10
C ILE A 18 0.73 -7.09 -0.30
N ILE A 19 0.54 -6.02 -1.06
CA ILE A 19 1.09 -5.98 -2.40
C ILE A 19 2.61 -6.03 -2.36
N ALA A 20 3.22 -5.31 -1.45
CA ALA A 20 4.67 -5.28 -1.35
C ALA A 20 5.25 -6.65 -1.06
N TYR A 21 4.58 -7.41 -0.19
CA TYR A 21 5.13 -8.71 0.19
C TYR A 21 4.76 -9.82 -0.79
N LYS A 22 3.66 -9.67 -1.51
CA LYS A 22 3.20 -10.75 -2.38
C LYS A 22 3.37 -10.46 -3.86
N GLN A 23 3.89 -9.31 -4.21
CA GLN A 23 3.98 -8.91 -5.60
C GLN A 23 4.71 -9.90 -6.48
N PRO A 24 4.31 -10.08 -7.73
CA PRO A 24 3.13 -9.39 -8.31
C PRO A 24 1.85 -10.12 -7.92
N ILE A 25 0.81 -9.38 -7.66
CA ILE A 25 -0.42 -9.97 -7.13
C ILE A 25 -1.62 -9.25 -7.72
N GLY A 26 -2.70 -9.98 -7.98
CA GLY A 26 -3.91 -9.40 -8.52
C GLY A 26 -4.85 -8.90 -7.45
N LYS A 27 -5.83 -8.11 -7.86
CA LYS A 27 -6.76 -7.51 -6.93
C LYS A 27 -7.56 -8.56 -6.16
N TYR A 28 -8.01 -9.60 -6.84
CA TYR A 28 -8.84 -10.59 -6.16
C TYR A 28 -8.05 -11.37 -5.10
N ASP A 29 -6.76 -11.56 -5.34
CA ASP A 29 -5.95 -12.22 -4.32
C ASP A 29 -5.71 -11.29 -3.14
N VAL A 30 -5.58 -10.01 -3.39
CA VAL A 30 -5.47 -9.05 -2.31
C VAL A 30 -6.77 -9.07 -1.49
N GLU A 31 -7.91 -9.10 -2.18
CA GLU A 31 -9.19 -9.10 -1.50
C GLU A 31 -9.39 -10.38 -0.70
N ALA A 32 -8.90 -11.49 -1.21
CA ALA A 32 -9.01 -12.75 -0.47
C ALA A 32 -8.21 -12.68 0.84
N ILE A 33 -7.07 -12.03 0.81
CA ILE A 33 -6.26 -11.91 2.00
C ILE A 33 -6.91 -10.93 2.98
N ARG A 34 -7.43 -9.82 2.49
CA ARG A 34 -8.02 -8.84 3.37
C ARG A 34 -9.42 -9.21 3.83
N GLY A 35 -10.13 -9.96 3.04
CA GLY A 35 -11.53 -10.31 3.35
C GLY A 35 -12.53 -9.25 2.98
N VAL A 36 -12.12 -8.22 2.26
CA VAL A 36 -13.01 -7.13 1.86
C VAL A 36 -12.64 -6.64 0.48
N ASP A 37 -13.57 -5.93 -0.15
CA ASP A 37 -13.34 -5.33 -1.44
C ASP A 37 -12.24 -4.30 -1.31
N SER A 38 -11.27 -4.32 -2.18
CA SER A 38 -10.15 -3.42 -2.13
C SER A 38 -10.03 -2.55 -3.37
N SER A 39 -11.06 -2.48 -4.18
CA SER A 39 -10.99 -1.75 -5.45
C SER A 39 -10.64 -0.28 -5.26
N GLY A 40 -11.30 0.37 -4.31
CA GLY A 40 -11.04 1.79 -4.09
C GLY A 40 -9.63 2.05 -3.59
N VAL A 41 -9.16 1.20 -2.69
CA VAL A 41 -7.83 1.37 -2.14
C VAL A 41 -6.78 1.12 -3.20
N VAL A 42 -6.96 0.10 -4.03
CA VAL A 42 -6.01 -0.17 -5.10
C VAL A 42 -5.95 1.02 -6.05
N LYS A 43 -7.11 1.60 -6.36
CA LYS A 43 -7.14 2.75 -7.24
C LYS A 43 -6.40 3.93 -6.63
N THR A 44 -6.56 4.16 -5.33
CA THR A 44 -5.86 5.22 -4.65
C THR A 44 -4.35 4.99 -4.70
N LEU A 45 -3.91 3.76 -4.44
CA LEU A 45 -2.49 3.46 -4.46
C LEU A 45 -1.89 3.64 -5.85
N LEU A 46 -2.65 3.29 -6.89
CA LEU A 46 -2.20 3.53 -8.25
C LEU A 46 -2.09 5.03 -8.52
N SER A 47 -3.07 5.81 -8.12
CA SER A 47 -3.06 7.22 -8.40
C SER A 47 -1.94 7.95 -7.66
N ARG A 48 -1.49 7.40 -6.53
CA ARG A 48 -0.38 7.98 -5.82
C ARG A 48 0.95 7.41 -6.25
N ASN A 49 0.94 6.55 -7.27
CA ASN A 49 2.16 5.95 -7.78
C ASN A 49 2.91 5.10 -6.77
N LEU A 50 2.21 4.53 -5.82
CA LEU A 50 2.85 3.64 -4.86
C LEU A 50 2.83 2.20 -5.37
N ILE A 51 1.92 1.89 -6.29
CA ILE A 51 1.90 0.61 -6.96
C ILE A 51 1.75 0.83 -8.45
N MET A 52 2.06 -0.18 -9.22
CA MET A 52 1.97 -0.12 -10.67
C MET A 52 1.47 -1.44 -11.21
N ILE A 53 0.99 -1.43 -12.43
CA ILE A 53 0.56 -2.64 -13.08
C ILE A 53 1.80 -3.28 -13.68
N LYS A 54 2.06 -4.53 -13.26
CA LYS A 54 3.25 -5.21 -13.70
C LYS A 54 2.97 -6.16 -14.85
N GLY A 55 1.77 -6.33 -15.23
CA GLY A 55 1.42 -7.25 -16.32
C GLY A 55 0.12 -7.92 -15.99
N ARG A 56 -0.15 -9.03 -16.65
CA ARG A 56 -1.38 -9.77 -16.43
C ARG A 56 -1.07 -11.18 -15.99
N GLY A 57 -1.91 -11.69 -15.12
CA GLY A 57 -1.78 -13.05 -14.66
C GLY A 57 -2.33 -14.01 -15.68
N GLU A 58 -2.22 -15.30 -15.37
CA GLU A 58 -2.73 -16.31 -16.22
C GLU A 58 -4.06 -16.74 -15.74
N GLY A 59 -4.75 -17.49 -16.53
CA GLY A 59 -6.04 -17.99 -16.14
C GLY A 59 -7.18 -17.11 -16.61
N PRO A 60 -8.38 -17.41 -16.19
CA PRO A 60 -9.56 -16.73 -16.68
C PRO A 60 -9.51 -15.24 -16.35
N GLY A 61 -9.84 -14.42 -17.33
CA GLY A 61 -9.88 -13.00 -17.11
C GLY A 61 -8.53 -12.32 -17.15
N ARG A 62 -7.44 -13.06 -17.13
CA ARG A 62 -6.11 -12.52 -17.18
C ARG A 62 -6.01 -11.28 -16.31
N PRO A 63 -6.10 -11.43 -14.99
CA PRO A 63 -6.18 -10.29 -14.09
C PRO A 63 -4.93 -9.42 -14.14
N LEU A 64 -5.11 -8.14 -13.93
CA LEU A 64 -3.96 -7.24 -13.79
C LEU A 64 -3.19 -7.61 -12.53
N LEU A 65 -1.88 -7.54 -12.62
CA LEU A 65 -1.02 -7.83 -11.48
C LEU A 65 -0.34 -6.54 -11.04
N TYR A 66 -0.24 -6.35 -9.75
CA TYR A 66 0.32 -5.14 -9.19
C TYR A 66 1.63 -5.39 -8.47
N SER A 67 2.49 -4.40 -8.52
CA SER A 67 3.75 -4.42 -7.79
C SER A 67 4.00 -3.04 -7.24
N THR A 68 4.86 -2.92 -6.25
CA THR A 68 5.20 -1.62 -5.71
C THR A 68 6.18 -0.92 -6.65
N THR A 69 6.37 0.38 -6.45
CA THR A 69 7.20 1.19 -7.30
C THR A 69 8.44 1.64 -6.55
N LYS A 70 9.35 2.27 -7.28
CA LYS A 70 10.51 2.84 -6.65
C LYS A 70 10.10 3.96 -5.71
N LEU A 71 9.06 4.70 -6.06
CA LEU A 71 8.57 5.77 -5.18
C LEU A 71 8.14 5.19 -3.84
N PHE A 72 7.53 4.02 -3.85
CA PHE A 72 7.15 3.37 -2.60
C PHE A 72 8.39 3.18 -1.72
N LEU A 73 9.48 2.68 -2.28
CA LEU A 73 10.68 2.46 -1.49
C LEU A 73 11.21 3.78 -0.94
N GLU A 74 11.20 4.81 -1.77
CA GLU A 74 11.71 6.10 -1.35
C GLU A 74 10.87 6.71 -0.25
N LYS A 75 9.56 6.64 -0.40
CA LYS A 75 8.68 7.27 0.57
C LYS A 75 8.69 6.55 1.91
N PHE A 76 8.95 5.25 1.88
CA PHE A 76 8.98 4.49 3.12
C PHE A 76 10.39 4.30 3.65
N GLY A 77 11.38 4.95 3.02
CA GLY A 77 12.74 4.89 3.52
C GLY A 77 13.35 3.50 3.44
N ILE A 78 12.94 2.72 2.44
CA ILE A 78 13.40 1.36 2.29
C ILE A 78 14.36 1.29 1.13
N ASN A 79 15.55 0.76 1.35
CA ASN A 79 16.52 0.67 0.26
C ASN A 79 16.22 -0.49 -0.67
N ARG A 80 15.75 -1.59 -0.14
CA ARG A 80 15.44 -2.76 -0.95
C ARG A 80 14.26 -3.45 -0.33
N LEU A 81 13.51 -4.17 -1.14
CA LEU A 81 12.36 -4.90 -0.61
C LEU A 81 12.77 -5.89 0.46
N THR A 82 13.97 -6.45 0.37
CA THR A 82 14.40 -7.40 1.37
C THR A 82 14.62 -6.75 2.74
N ASP A 83 14.65 -5.41 2.79
CA ASP A 83 14.82 -4.74 4.05
C ASP A 83 13.52 -4.53 4.78
N MET A 84 12.39 -4.94 4.22
CA MET A 84 11.11 -4.75 4.87
C MET A 84 10.94 -5.73 6.01
N PRO A 85 10.28 -5.31 7.09
CA PRO A 85 9.98 -6.23 8.16
C PRO A 85 8.97 -7.25 7.67
N LYS A 86 8.86 -8.37 8.33
CA LYS A 86 7.93 -9.39 7.91
C LYS A 86 6.53 -8.87 8.10
N LEU A 87 5.63 -9.24 7.18
CA LEU A 87 4.27 -8.77 7.22
C LEU A 87 3.62 -9.07 8.56
N LYS A 88 3.86 -10.23 9.10
CA LYS A 88 3.28 -10.59 10.38
C LYS A 88 3.72 -9.63 11.48
N GLU A 89 4.97 -9.21 11.44
CA GLU A 89 5.48 -8.30 12.45
C GLU A 89 4.81 -6.93 12.33
N VAL A 90 4.57 -6.49 11.11
CA VAL A 90 3.91 -5.22 10.92
C VAL A 90 2.49 -5.29 11.44
N GLU A 91 1.78 -6.37 11.15
CA GLU A 91 0.42 -6.52 11.59
C GLU A 91 0.33 -6.57 13.11
N GLU A 92 1.26 -7.25 13.73
CA GLU A 92 1.25 -7.33 15.18
C GLU A 92 1.50 -5.97 15.81
N LEU A 93 2.37 -5.18 15.23
CA LEU A 93 2.62 -3.86 15.75
C LEU A 93 1.40 -2.97 15.63
N ILE A 94 0.70 -3.05 14.52
CA ILE A 94 -0.48 -2.24 14.34
C ILE A 94 -1.57 -2.66 15.31
N GLN A 95 -1.70 -3.95 15.57
CA GLN A 95 -2.72 -4.41 16.50
C GLN A 95 -2.41 -3.99 17.91
N SER A 96 -1.16 -3.99 18.32
CA SER A 96 -0.84 -3.65 19.68
C SER A 96 -0.89 -2.13 19.91
N ASP A 97 -0.77 -1.34 18.87
CA ASP A 97 -0.82 0.10 19.00
C ASP A 97 -1.52 0.65 17.78
N PRO A 98 -2.82 0.81 17.82
CA PRO A 98 -3.54 1.26 16.64
C PRO A 98 -3.06 2.62 16.11
N THR A 99 -2.49 3.47 16.96
CA THR A 99 -2.02 4.74 16.48
C THR A 99 -0.75 4.59 15.67
N LEU A 100 -0.05 3.48 15.80
CA LEU A 100 1.16 3.27 15.04
C LEU A 100 0.85 3.21 13.56
N GLY A 101 -0.26 2.62 13.20
CA GLY A 101 -0.64 2.56 11.79
C GLY A 101 -0.81 3.95 11.22
N GLU A 102 -1.40 4.87 11.98
CA GLU A 102 -1.52 6.22 11.49
C GLU A 102 -0.17 6.87 11.40
N GLN A 103 0.71 6.64 12.34
CA GLN A 103 2.02 7.25 12.29
C GLN A 103 2.82 6.74 11.10
N ILE A 104 2.75 5.46 10.84
CA ILE A 104 3.46 4.90 9.72
C ILE A 104 2.87 5.41 8.42
N ALA A 105 1.59 5.65 8.38
CA ALA A 105 0.94 6.08 7.18
C ALA A 105 1.19 7.56 6.87
N VAL A 106 1.63 8.33 7.84
CA VAL A 106 1.91 9.72 7.58
C VAL A 106 3.38 9.87 7.27
N PHE A 107 3.70 10.29 6.02
CA PHE A 107 5.00 10.17 5.61
C PHE A 107 5.42 11.27 4.81
N ASP A 108 6.38 11.83 5.08
CA ASP A 108 6.90 12.80 4.27
C ASP A 108 6.27 14.07 4.42
N ASN A 109 5.53 14.38 5.00
CA ASN A 109 5.07 15.45 5.37
C ASN A 109 4.58 16.46 4.83
N ASP A 110 3.92 16.98 4.71
CA ASP A 110 3.54 18.08 4.37
C ASP A 110 2.47 18.42 3.65
N ASN A 111 1.87 17.99 3.05
CA ASN A 111 0.93 18.42 2.29
C ASN A 111 -0.24 17.82 2.60
N GLN A 112 -0.81 17.99 3.56
CA GLN A 112 -1.78 17.28 3.82
C GLN A 112 -3.01 17.46 3.29
N ASN A 113 -3.21 18.24 2.53
CA ASN A 113 -4.46 18.51 2.22
C ASN A 113 -5.24 17.55 1.51
N ASN A 114 -4.85 16.60 0.99
CA ASN A 114 -5.66 15.85 0.23
C ASN A 114 -5.85 14.57 0.67
N SER A 115 -5.54 14.25 1.74
CA SER A 115 -5.51 12.94 2.01
C SER A 115 -6.80 12.30 2.18
N SER A 116 -7.74 12.92 2.73
CA SER A 116 -8.86 12.18 3.13
C SER A 116 -9.65 11.59 2.02
N SER A 117 -9.70 12.26 0.93
CA SER A 117 -10.55 11.76 -0.09
C SER A 117 -10.04 10.52 -0.69
N GLU A 118 -8.85 10.22 -0.50
CA GLU A 118 -8.39 9.16 -1.17
C GLU A 118 -8.43 7.97 -0.45
N GLU A 119 -8.69 7.97 0.70
CA GLU A 119 -8.68 6.84 1.36
C GLU A 119 -9.62 5.95 1.14
N GLU A 120 -10.24 5.64 0.68
CA GLU A 120 -11.07 4.64 0.50
C GLU A 120 -11.71 4.63 -0.01
#